data_1a9ec6729e0d8cbd903b303f93018660
#
_entry.id   1a9ec6729e0d8cbd903b303f93018660
#
_cell.length_a   1.000
_cell.length_b   1.000
_cell.length_c   1.000
_cell.angle_alpha   90.00
_cell.angle_beta   90.00
_cell.angle_gamma   90.00
#
_symmetry.space_group_name_H-M   'P 1'
#
loop_
_entity.id
_entity.type
_entity.pdbx_description
1 polymer ?
#
loop_
_entity_poly.entity_id
_entity_poly.type
_entity_poly.pdbx_seq_one_letter_code
_entity_poly.pdbx_strand_id
1 'polypeptide(L)'
;MDIESTITLARDVPAVEEFLSSTGGRLVHREAEPAGLYWAVVQPTAPGSNQFVARISWTVYPHRPPSLLFAPAIDQPTSDPRGWPAASGYRAPNDICKPFTAEGQSLHAEWATGPHAWRNTGNPFLFVVENLVEDINRIGGARAA
;
A
#
# COMPACT_ATOMS: atom_id res chain seq x y z
N MET A 1 0.15 17.29 -6.60
CA MET A 1 1.14 16.41 -7.25
C MET A 1 1.52 17.06 -8.58
N ASP A 2 2.80 17.04 -8.91
CA ASP A 2 3.28 17.62 -10.17
C ASP A 2 2.83 16.81 -11.40
N ILE A 3 2.99 17.42 -12.58
CA ILE A 3 2.48 16.84 -13.83
C ILE A 3 3.20 15.54 -14.22
N GLU A 4 4.52 15.46 -14.00
CA GLU A 4 5.30 14.26 -14.29
C GLU A 4 4.86 13.08 -13.42
N SER A 5 4.69 13.33 -12.13
CA SER A 5 4.18 12.31 -11.19
C SER A 5 2.80 11.81 -11.61
N THR A 6 1.91 12.72 -12.01
CA THR A 6 0.56 12.39 -12.45
C THR A 6 0.56 11.51 -13.70
N ILE A 7 1.37 11.86 -14.70
CA ILE A 7 1.46 11.09 -15.96
C ILE A 7 2.08 9.71 -15.71
N THR A 8 3.17 9.65 -14.95
CA THR A 8 3.88 8.39 -14.67
C THR A 8 3.00 7.44 -13.84
N LEU A 9 2.31 7.98 -12.87
CA LEU A 9 1.37 7.22 -12.04
C LEU A 9 0.22 6.66 -12.88
N ALA A 10 -0.38 7.47 -13.74
CA ALA A 10 -1.45 7.03 -14.64
C ALA A 10 -1.02 5.89 -15.56
N ARG A 11 0.23 5.90 -16.01
CA ARG A 11 0.81 4.81 -16.83
C ARG A 11 0.88 3.50 -16.06
N ASP A 12 1.20 3.55 -14.76
CA ASP A 12 1.46 2.36 -13.95
C ASP A 12 0.20 1.77 -13.29
N VAL A 13 -0.85 2.55 -13.12
CA VAL A 13 -2.10 2.15 -12.45
C VAL A 13 -2.81 0.93 -13.08
N PRO A 14 -2.93 0.78 -14.41
CA PRO A 14 -3.66 -0.35 -14.98
C PRO A 14 -3.13 -1.73 -14.56
N ALA A 15 -1.82 -1.89 -14.43
CA ALA A 15 -1.23 -3.16 -13.97
C ALA A 15 -1.56 -3.44 -12.50
N VAL A 16 -1.67 -2.41 -11.68
CA VAL A 16 -2.07 -2.53 -10.27
C VAL A 16 -3.53 -2.96 -10.16
N GLU A 17 -4.41 -2.34 -10.96
CA GLU A 17 -5.82 -2.70 -11.01
C GLU A 17 -6.00 -4.16 -11.42
N GLU A 18 -5.31 -4.59 -12.47
CA GLU A 18 -5.36 -5.97 -12.94
C GLU A 18 -4.86 -6.95 -11.89
N PHE A 19 -3.75 -6.64 -11.23
CA PHE A 19 -3.18 -7.50 -10.19
C PHE A 19 -4.16 -7.69 -9.02
N LEU A 20 -4.74 -6.62 -8.51
CA LEU A 20 -5.70 -6.70 -7.40
C LEU A 20 -6.98 -7.45 -7.82
N SER A 21 -7.50 -7.17 -9.01
CA SER A 21 -8.74 -7.79 -9.49
C SER A 21 -8.58 -9.28 -9.75
N SER A 22 -7.38 -9.75 -10.07
CA SER A 22 -7.11 -11.17 -10.32
C SER A 22 -7.39 -12.07 -9.11
N THR A 23 -7.42 -11.51 -7.91
CA THR A 23 -7.70 -12.24 -6.67
C THR A 23 -8.98 -11.73 -5.96
N GLY A 24 -9.81 -10.97 -6.65
CA GLY A 24 -11.08 -10.48 -6.12
C GLY A 24 -11.01 -9.14 -5.38
N GLY A 25 -9.87 -8.48 -5.41
CA GLY A 25 -9.71 -7.12 -4.88
C GLY A 25 -9.99 -6.05 -5.93
N ARG A 26 -9.64 -4.83 -5.61
CA ARG A 26 -9.77 -3.70 -6.53
C ARG A 26 -8.96 -2.49 -6.06
N LEU A 27 -8.67 -1.58 -6.98
CA LEU A 27 -8.07 -0.30 -6.70
C LEU A 27 -9.12 0.80 -6.89
N VAL A 28 -9.27 1.66 -5.88
CA VAL A 28 -10.24 2.76 -5.90
C VAL A 28 -9.50 4.09 -5.86
N HIS A 29 -9.83 4.95 -6.82
CA HIS A 29 -9.32 6.32 -6.87
C HIS A 29 -10.50 7.24 -7.15
N ARG A 30 -10.67 8.28 -6.32
CA ARG A 30 -11.82 9.19 -6.44
C ARG A 30 -11.36 10.60 -6.76
N GLU A 31 -12.07 11.26 -7.67
CA GLU A 31 -11.76 12.60 -8.14
C GLU A 31 -11.71 13.65 -7.03
N ALA A 32 -12.56 13.49 -6.02
CA ALA A 32 -12.65 14.43 -4.90
C ALA A 32 -11.45 14.35 -3.95
N GLU A 33 -10.63 13.29 -4.07
CA GLU A 33 -9.46 13.08 -3.23
C GLU A 33 -8.18 13.59 -3.94
N PRO A 34 -7.07 13.78 -3.18
CA PRO A 34 -5.80 14.14 -3.80
C PRO A 34 -5.39 13.16 -4.91
N ALA A 35 -4.73 13.67 -5.96
CA ALA A 35 -4.39 12.90 -7.15
C ALA A 35 -3.57 11.65 -6.88
N GLY A 36 -2.74 11.65 -5.83
CA GLY A 36 -1.90 10.51 -5.46
C GLY A 36 -2.54 9.54 -4.48
N LEU A 37 -3.80 9.74 -4.07
CA LEU A 37 -4.44 8.93 -3.05
C LEU A 37 -5.27 7.81 -3.69
N TYR A 38 -4.98 6.57 -3.28
CA TYR A 38 -5.65 5.36 -3.74
C TYR A 38 -6.03 4.49 -2.55
N TRP A 39 -7.12 3.76 -2.71
CA TRP A 39 -7.53 2.72 -1.76
C TRP A 39 -7.35 1.37 -2.44
N ALA A 40 -6.46 0.55 -1.91
CA ALA A 40 -6.25 -0.80 -2.40
C ALA A 40 -7.06 -1.77 -1.55
N VAL A 41 -8.06 -2.41 -2.16
CA VAL A 41 -8.86 -3.44 -1.51
C VAL A 41 -8.24 -4.78 -1.84
N VAL A 42 -7.72 -5.47 -0.82
CA VAL A 42 -7.03 -6.75 -0.94
C VAL A 42 -7.93 -7.87 -0.46
N GLN A 43 -8.18 -8.84 -1.34
CA GLN A 43 -8.88 -10.08 -0.96
C GLN A 43 -7.83 -11.16 -0.66
N PRO A 44 -7.66 -11.57 0.61
CA PRO A 44 -6.73 -12.66 0.92
C PRO A 44 -7.17 -13.96 0.27
N THR A 45 -6.19 -14.83 -0.06
CA THR A 45 -6.47 -16.12 -0.70
C THR A 45 -7.00 -17.17 0.27
N ALA A 46 -6.79 -17.02 1.58
CA ALA A 46 -7.30 -17.95 2.57
C ALA A 46 -8.83 -17.94 2.58
N PRO A 47 -9.50 -19.10 2.53
CA PRO A 47 -10.96 -19.18 2.51
C PRO A 47 -11.58 -18.47 3.72
N GLY A 48 -12.66 -17.72 3.48
CA GLY A 48 -13.40 -17.03 4.54
C GLY A 48 -12.71 -15.78 5.10
N SER A 49 -11.59 -15.36 4.54
CA SER A 49 -10.89 -14.16 4.97
C SER A 49 -11.64 -12.89 4.56
N ASN A 50 -11.69 -11.92 5.48
CA ASN A 50 -12.22 -10.59 5.18
C ASN A 50 -11.21 -9.79 4.37
N GLN A 51 -11.72 -8.84 3.56
CA GLN A 51 -10.88 -7.94 2.79
C GLN A 51 -10.09 -6.99 3.69
N PHE A 52 -8.89 -6.64 3.26
CA PHE A 52 -8.11 -5.54 3.83
C PHE A 52 -8.20 -4.31 2.93
N VAL A 53 -8.19 -3.14 3.53
CA VAL A 53 -8.22 -1.86 2.82
C VAL A 53 -7.00 -1.06 3.21
N ALA A 54 -6.13 -0.79 2.23
CA ALA A 54 -4.94 0.03 2.43
C ALA A 54 -5.11 1.39 1.74
N ARG A 55 -4.90 2.47 2.48
CA ARG A 55 -4.83 3.81 1.91
C ARG A 55 -3.39 4.07 1.50
N ILE A 56 -3.17 4.24 0.20
CA ILE A 56 -1.85 4.46 -0.38
C ILE A 56 -1.79 5.86 -0.96
N SER A 57 -0.88 6.70 -0.44
CA SER A 57 -0.76 8.10 -0.87
C SER A 57 0.62 8.35 -1.45
N TRP A 58 0.64 8.74 -2.72
CA TRP A 58 1.84 9.15 -3.43
C TRP A 58 1.97 10.67 -3.42
N THR A 59 3.21 11.16 -3.29
CA THR A 59 3.51 12.60 -3.36
C THR A 59 4.35 12.93 -4.58
N VAL A 60 5.52 12.31 -4.75
CA VAL A 60 6.40 12.48 -5.91
C VAL A 60 6.64 11.11 -6.53
N TYR A 61 5.83 10.75 -7.49
CA TYR A 61 5.90 9.45 -8.14
C TYR A 61 6.85 9.47 -9.33
N PRO A 62 7.73 8.51 -9.51
CA PRO A 62 7.99 7.32 -8.66
C PRO A 62 9.14 7.51 -7.66
N HIS A 63 9.56 8.73 -7.40
CA HIS A 63 10.83 9.04 -6.72
C HIS A 63 10.79 8.86 -5.21
N ARG A 64 9.60 8.87 -4.61
CA ARG A 64 9.43 8.67 -3.18
C ARG A 64 8.47 7.53 -2.90
N PRO A 65 8.72 6.72 -1.86
CA PRO A 65 7.78 5.68 -1.47
C PRO A 65 6.47 6.30 -0.98
N PRO A 66 5.36 5.57 -1.10
CA PRO A 66 4.07 6.08 -0.66
C PRO A 66 3.89 5.94 0.83
N SER A 67 3.03 6.78 1.41
CA SER A 67 2.42 6.47 2.70
C SER A 67 1.44 5.30 2.51
N LEU A 68 1.49 4.32 3.41
CA LEU A 68 0.63 3.16 3.37
C LEU A 68 0.08 2.92 4.78
N LEU A 69 -1.23 3.06 4.94
CA LEU A 69 -1.92 2.83 6.22
C LEU A 69 -3.18 2.03 5.98
N PHE A 70 -3.55 1.17 6.93
CA PHE A 70 -4.75 0.35 6.81
C PHE A 70 -5.95 1.02 7.48
N ALA A 71 -7.14 0.75 6.94
CA ALA A 71 -8.40 1.14 7.53
C ALA A 71 -9.37 -0.05 7.50
N PRO A 72 -10.39 -0.11 8.38
CA PRO A 72 -11.40 -1.19 8.34
C PRO A 72 -12.19 -1.22 7.04
N ALA A 73 -12.39 -0.06 6.43
CA ALA A 73 -13.07 0.13 5.15
C ALA A 73 -12.63 1.45 4.54
N ILE A 74 -12.98 1.67 3.27
CA ILE A 74 -12.79 2.96 2.62
C ILE A 74 -13.50 4.04 3.45
N ASP A 75 -12.83 5.18 3.65
CA ASP A 75 -13.31 6.33 4.44
C ASP A 75 -13.32 6.12 5.96
N GLN A 76 -12.92 4.98 6.44
CA GLN A 76 -12.77 4.75 7.88
C GLN A 76 -11.39 5.22 8.37
N PRO A 77 -11.24 5.51 9.68
CA PRO A 77 -9.96 5.94 10.23
C PRO A 77 -8.86 4.90 10.08
N THR A 78 -7.69 5.34 9.62
CA THR A 78 -6.50 4.47 9.52
C THR A 78 -5.87 4.17 10.87
N SER A 79 -6.29 4.86 11.93
CA SER A 79 -5.85 4.59 13.30
C SER A 79 -6.58 3.41 13.94
N ASP A 80 -7.66 2.91 13.34
CA ASP A 80 -8.45 1.81 13.91
C ASP A 80 -7.72 0.47 13.71
N PRO A 81 -7.26 -0.18 14.80
CA PRO A 81 -6.48 -1.43 14.68
C PRO A 81 -7.26 -2.59 14.04
N ARG A 82 -8.59 -2.51 13.99
CA ARG A 82 -9.40 -3.54 13.34
C ARG A 82 -9.18 -3.65 11.84
N GLY A 83 -8.62 -2.61 11.21
CA GLY A 83 -8.28 -2.64 9.79
C GLY A 83 -6.89 -3.21 9.50
N TRP A 84 -6.07 -3.43 10.53
CA TRP A 84 -4.66 -3.77 10.36
C TRP A 84 -4.40 -5.28 10.35
N PRO A 85 -3.44 -5.75 9.52
CA PRO A 85 -3.09 -7.16 9.51
C PRO A 85 -2.21 -7.54 10.71
N ALA A 86 -2.33 -8.79 11.18
CA ALA A 86 -1.45 -9.35 12.20
C ALA A 86 -0.12 -9.81 11.57
N ALA A 87 0.53 -8.91 10.83
CA ALA A 87 1.77 -9.20 10.12
C ALA A 87 2.92 -8.42 10.74
N SER A 88 4.10 -9.07 10.80
CA SER A 88 5.32 -8.39 11.25
C SER A 88 5.59 -7.15 10.40
N GLY A 89 5.93 -6.06 11.07
CA GLY A 89 6.22 -4.77 10.41
C GLY A 89 5.00 -3.90 10.15
N TYR A 90 3.82 -4.29 10.62
CA TYR A 90 2.60 -3.48 10.51
C TYR A 90 1.96 -3.33 11.88
N ARG A 91 1.92 -2.11 12.39
CA ARG A 91 1.31 -1.81 13.70
C ARG A 91 0.56 -0.48 13.66
N ALA A 92 -0.73 -0.54 13.97
CA ALA A 92 -1.54 0.68 14.07
C ALA A 92 -1.00 1.62 15.15
N PRO A 93 -1.13 2.93 14.99
CA PRO A 93 -1.82 3.63 13.88
C PRO A 93 -0.92 3.99 12.69
N ASN A 94 0.40 3.87 12.79
CA ASN A 94 1.31 4.37 11.74
C ASN A 94 2.71 3.75 11.78
N ASP A 95 2.92 2.69 12.55
CA ASP A 95 4.22 2.05 12.66
C ASP A 95 4.34 0.94 11.61
N ILE A 96 4.88 1.30 10.44
CA ILE A 96 5.14 0.36 9.36
C ILE A 96 6.64 0.29 9.10
N CYS A 97 7.23 -0.88 9.39
CA CYS A 97 8.65 -1.16 9.19
C CYS A 97 8.90 -1.87 7.86
N LYS A 98 8.43 -1.29 6.75
CA LYS A 98 8.61 -1.83 5.41
C LYS A 98 9.33 -0.84 4.52
N PRO A 99 10.43 -1.26 3.82
CA PRO A 99 11.22 -0.35 2.98
C PRO A 99 10.45 0.29 1.82
N PHE A 100 9.34 -0.32 1.41
CA PHE A 100 8.51 0.20 0.33
C PHE A 100 7.46 1.22 0.82
N THR A 101 7.58 1.74 2.04
CA THR A 101 6.67 2.75 2.60
C THR A 101 7.42 3.97 3.09
N ALA A 102 6.75 5.14 3.02
CA ALA A 102 7.29 6.38 3.59
C ALA A 102 7.48 6.26 5.10
N GLU A 103 6.56 5.57 5.79
CA GLU A 103 6.65 5.32 7.22
C GLU A 103 7.93 4.57 7.58
N GLY A 104 8.21 3.47 6.86
CA GLY A 104 9.41 2.66 7.10
C GLY A 104 10.70 3.42 6.83
N GLN A 105 10.78 4.12 5.71
CA GLN A 105 11.94 4.92 5.37
C GLN A 105 12.19 6.04 6.39
N SER A 106 11.14 6.61 6.94
CA SER A 106 11.21 7.64 7.98
C SER A 106 11.75 7.10 9.31
N LEU A 107 11.42 5.85 9.65
CA LEU A 107 11.86 5.21 10.90
C LEU A 107 13.30 4.66 10.81
N HIS A 108 13.78 4.39 9.60
CA HIS A 108 15.05 3.73 9.35
C HIS A 108 15.94 4.58 8.43
N ALA A 109 16.62 5.56 8.99
CA ALA A 109 17.53 6.44 8.23
C ALA A 109 18.63 5.65 7.51
N GLU A 110 19.02 4.48 8.03
CA GLU A 110 20.02 3.59 7.41
C GLU A 110 19.55 3.00 6.08
N TRP A 111 18.24 3.03 5.79
CA TRP A 111 17.70 2.56 4.51
C TRP A 111 17.84 3.57 3.36
N ALA A 112 18.41 4.73 3.61
CA ALA A 112 18.68 5.70 2.54
C ALA A 112 19.58 5.12 1.45
N THR A 113 20.44 4.16 1.81
CA THR A 113 21.31 3.42 0.89
C THR A 113 21.25 1.93 1.19
N GLY A 114 21.81 1.12 0.28
CA GLY A 114 21.88 -0.33 0.48
C GLY A 114 20.64 -1.07 0.00
N PRO A 115 20.47 -2.33 0.46
CA PRO A 115 19.43 -3.22 -0.08
C PRO A 115 18.00 -2.80 0.23
N HIS A 116 17.78 -1.99 1.25
CA HIS A 116 16.46 -1.49 1.62
C HIS A 116 16.15 -0.09 1.10
N ALA A 117 17.04 0.49 0.27
CA ALA A 117 16.78 1.79 -0.34
C ALA A 117 15.56 1.71 -1.27
N TRP A 118 14.78 2.78 -1.29
CA TRP A 118 13.66 2.89 -2.20
C TRP A 118 14.12 2.83 -3.66
N ARG A 119 13.45 2.04 -4.47
CA ARG A 119 13.75 1.87 -5.89
C ARG A 119 12.57 2.33 -6.73
N ASN A 120 12.86 3.18 -7.71
CA ASN A 120 11.85 3.78 -8.58
C ASN A 120 11.85 3.18 -9.99
N THR A 121 12.38 1.97 -10.15
CA THR A 121 12.45 1.29 -11.45
C THR A 121 11.25 0.38 -11.68
N GLY A 122 10.93 0.14 -12.95
CA GLY A 122 9.81 -0.71 -13.33
C GLY A 122 8.47 -0.03 -13.05
N ASN A 123 7.58 -0.72 -12.34
CA ASN A 123 6.30 -0.19 -11.87
C ASN A 123 6.33 -0.18 -10.33
N PRO A 124 6.74 0.94 -9.71
CA PRO A 124 6.85 1.00 -8.25
C PRO A 124 5.53 0.83 -7.51
N PHE A 125 4.41 1.25 -8.08
CA PHE A 125 3.10 1.05 -7.48
C PHE A 125 2.77 -0.45 -7.40
N LEU A 126 2.98 -1.16 -8.49
CA LEU A 126 2.76 -2.62 -8.52
C LEU A 126 3.68 -3.32 -7.52
N PHE A 127 4.94 -2.92 -7.43
CA PHE A 127 5.89 -3.47 -6.46
C PHE A 127 5.38 -3.33 -5.02
N VAL A 128 4.89 -2.16 -4.65
CA VAL A 128 4.33 -1.91 -3.30
C VAL A 128 3.14 -2.83 -3.05
N VAL A 129 2.20 -2.90 -3.99
CA VAL A 129 0.98 -3.69 -3.84
C VAL A 129 1.27 -5.19 -3.82
N GLU A 130 2.19 -5.67 -4.65
CA GLU A 130 2.61 -7.08 -4.64
C GLU A 130 3.20 -7.48 -3.28
N ASN A 131 4.04 -6.65 -2.71
CA ASN A 131 4.63 -6.91 -1.39
C ASN A 131 3.57 -6.89 -0.28
N LEU A 132 2.66 -5.93 -0.34
CA LEU A 132 1.55 -5.83 0.60
C LEU A 132 0.67 -7.08 0.57
N VAL A 133 0.27 -7.51 -0.61
CA VAL A 133 -0.58 -8.69 -0.81
C VAL A 133 0.14 -9.96 -0.33
N GLU A 134 1.43 -10.09 -0.63
CA GLU A 134 2.23 -11.22 -0.15
C GLU A 134 2.27 -11.28 1.38
N ASP A 135 2.49 -10.15 2.04
CA ASP A 135 2.52 -10.10 3.50
C ASP A 135 1.18 -10.50 4.12
N ILE A 136 0.06 -10.03 3.54
CA ILE A 136 -1.28 -10.39 4.01
C ILE A 136 -1.56 -11.88 3.80
N ASN A 137 -1.19 -12.42 2.66
CA ASN A 137 -1.42 -13.84 2.37
C ASN A 137 -0.54 -14.76 3.22
N ARG A 138 0.68 -14.33 3.56
CA ARG A 138 1.60 -15.10 4.40
C ARG A 138 1.04 -15.37 5.79
N ILE A 139 0.23 -14.47 6.32
CA ILE A 139 -0.43 -14.64 7.63
C ILE A 139 -1.84 -15.22 7.52
N GLY A 140 -2.24 -15.68 6.32
CA GLY A 140 -3.59 -16.21 6.08
C GLY A 140 -4.71 -15.18 6.25
N GLY A 141 -4.42 -13.89 6.09
CA GLY A 141 -5.41 -12.83 6.26
C GLY A 141 -5.81 -12.56 7.71
N ALA A 142 -4.95 -12.90 8.68
CA ALA A 142 -5.26 -12.67 10.10
C ALA A 142 -5.25 -11.19 10.44
N ARG A 143 -6.21 -10.76 11.29
CA ARG A 143 -6.32 -9.38 11.79
C ARG A 143 -5.53 -9.20 13.08
N ALA A 144 -5.01 -7.96 13.28
CA ALA A 144 -4.32 -7.59 14.51
C ALA A 144 -5.28 -7.43 15.69
N ALA A 145 -6.53 -7.13 15.42
CA ALA A 145 -7.55 -6.92 16.46
C ALA A 145 -8.94 -7.37 16.02
#